data_827ce834653acfe1f7819b1a514f3102
#
_entry.id   827ce834653acfe1f7819b1a514f3102
#
_cell.length_a   1.000
_cell.length_b   1.000
_cell.length_c   1.000
_cell.angle_alpha   90.00
_cell.angle_beta   90.00
_cell.angle_gamma   90.00
#
_symmetry.space_group_name_H-M   'P 1'
#
loop_
_entity.id
_entity.type
_entity.pdbx_description
1 polymer ?
#
loop_
_entity_poly.entity_id
_entity_poly.type
_entity_poly.pdbx_seq_one_letter_code
_entity_poly.pdbx_strand_id
1 'polypeptide(L)'
;MAGLTHRLVAARAGVPLGATTYYFTDLDDLSATALRHLTDRMEADLEEWAAVLNASADLPATLAELTAEYLADRGRALLETELYVAAARRPELRPLAMRWDDGLTRIIGACADPAAARAVAIFLCGVMLYALVRDEPVDLPALKTSLRTLLT
;
A
#
# COMPACT_ATOMS: atom_id res chain seq x y z
N MET A 1 -17.32 -5.89 5.73
CA MET A 1 -16.68 -7.00 6.46
C MET A 1 -17.73 -7.95 7.08
N ALA A 2 -18.65 -8.43 6.26
CA ALA A 2 -19.61 -9.46 6.70
C ALA A 2 -18.82 -10.77 6.85
N GLY A 3 -18.77 -11.31 8.08
CA GLY A 3 -18.13 -12.60 8.36
C GLY A 3 -16.82 -12.55 9.18
N LEU A 4 -16.28 -11.38 9.54
CA LEU A 4 -15.13 -11.30 10.43
C LEU A 4 -15.56 -11.79 11.83
N THR A 5 -14.78 -12.72 12.41
CA THR A 5 -14.99 -13.22 13.77
C THR A 5 -13.64 -13.48 14.44
N HIS A 6 -13.56 -13.40 15.78
CA HIS A 6 -12.34 -13.77 16.51
C HIS A 6 -11.86 -15.18 16.17
N ARG A 7 -12.78 -16.12 15.93
CA ARG A 7 -12.45 -17.49 15.53
C ARG A 7 -11.76 -17.54 14.16
N LEU A 8 -12.26 -16.79 13.18
CA LEU A 8 -11.66 -16.73 11.85
C LEU A 8 -10.28 -16.10 11.89
N VAL A 9 -10.13 -14.99 12.64
CA VAL A 9 -8.83 -14.32 12.82
C VAL A 9 -7.83 -15.24 13.50
N ALA A 10 -8.21 -15.88 14.61
CA ALA A 10 -7.34 -16.81 15.32
C ALA A 10 -6.91 -17.98 14.43
N ALA A 11 -7.84 -18.56 13.67
CA ALA A 11 -7.54 -19.65 12.74
C ALA A 11 -6.57 -19.22 11.64
N ARG A 12 -6.74 -18.04 11.06
CA ARG A 12 -5.83 -17.50 10.03
C ARG A 12 -4.45 -17.15 10.57
N ALA A 13 -4.38 -16.65 11.80
CA ALA A 13 -3.15 -16.30 12.49
C ALA A 13 -2.42 -17.52 13.09
N GLY A 14 -3.04 -18.71 13.09
CA GLY A 14 -2.45 -19.90 13.69
C GLY A 14 -2.35 -19.84 15.22
N VAL A 15 -3.20 -19.04 15.87
CA VAL A 15 -3.20 -18.86 17.34
C VAL A 15 -4.47 -19.41 17.97
N PRO A 16 -4.45 -19.77 19.28
CA PRO A 16 -5.65 -20.16 19.99
C PRO A 16 -6.69 -19.03 20.01
N LEU A 17 -7.99 -19.39 19.96
CA LEU A 17 -9.09 -18.40 20.04
C LEU A 17 -8.98 -17.50 21.28
N GLY A 18 -8.56 -18.07 22.41
CA GLY A 18 -8.35 -17.31 23.66
C GLY A 18 -7.33 -16.18 23.53
N ALA A 19 -6.37 -16.27 22.61
CA ALA A 19 -5.41 -15.19 22.39
C ALA A 19 -6.10 -13.93 21.85
N THR A 20 -6.96 -14.07 20.84
CA THR A 20 -7.66 -12.91 20.27
C THR A 20 -8.65 -12.26 21.25
N THR A 21 -9.33 -13.05 22.09
CA THR A 21 -10.26 -12.53 23.10
C THR A 21 -9.57 -12.04 24.37
N TYR A 22 -8.29 -12.39 24.57
CA TYR A 22 -7.48 -11.87 25.67
C TYR A 22 -6.90 -10.48 25.34
N TYR A 23 -6.44 -10.29 24.10
CA TYR A 23 -5.78 -9.05 23.69
C TYR A 23 -6.73 -7.98 23.13
N PHE A 24 -7.91 -8.38 22.64
CA PHE A 24 -8.88 -7.47 22.02
C PHE A 24 -10.23 -7.59 22.67
N THR A 25 -10.79 -6.46 23.10
CA THR A 25 -12.07 -6.39 23.82
C THR A 25 -13.23 -6.88 22.94
N ASP A 26 -13.17 -6.51 21.65
CA ASP A 26 -14.15 -6.89 20.64
C ASP A 26 -13.51 -6.85 19.22
N LEU A 27 -14.32 -7.07 18.20
CA LEU A 27 -13.86 -7.04 16.80
C LEU A 27 -13.54 -5.63 16.30
N ASP A 28 -14.15 -4.62 16.88
CA ASP A 28 -13.88 -3.23 16.51
C ASP A 28 -12.50 -2.80 17.04
N ASP A 29 -12.15 -3.18 18.27
CA ASP A 29 -10.83 -2.97 18.86
C ASP A 29 -9.73 -3.70 18.07
N LEU A 30 -9.98 -4.97 17.71
CA LEU A 30 -9.07 -5.75 16.87
C LEU A 30 -8.88 -5.07 15.49
N SER A 31 -9.97 -4.63 14.87
CA SER A 31 -9.94 -3.96 13.57
C SER A 31 -9.21 -2.62 13.65
N ALA A 32 -9.47 -1.81 14.68
CA ALA A 32 -8.80 -0.54 14.91
C ALA A 32 -7.29 -0.73 15.12
N THR A 33 -6.89 -1.76 15.86
CA THR A 33 -5.49 -2.09 16.10
C THR A 33 -4.79 -2.55 14.81
N ALA A 34 -5.45 -3.40 14.01
CA ALA A 34 -4.93 -3.82 12.71
C ALA A 34 -4.76 -2.63 11.74
N LEU A 35 -5.70 -1.70 11.72
CA LEU A 35 -5.62 -0.49 10.90
C LEU A 35 -4.50 0.44 11.36
N ARG A 36 -4.29 0.61 12.67
CA ARG A 36 -3.13 1.38 13.20
C ARG A 36 -1.83 0.75 12.75
N HIS A 37 -1.67 -0.56 12.91
CA HIS A 37 -0.45 -1.26 12.50
C HIS A 37 -0.18 -1.15 10.99
N LEU A 38 -1.21 -1.24 10.16
CA LEU A 38 -1.10 -1.00 8.72
C LEU A 38 -0.61 0.43 8.43
N THR A 39 -1.17 1.41 9.11
CA THR A 39 -0.78 2.82 8.97
C THR A 39 0.68 3.06 9.35
N ASP A 40 1.10 2.55 10.51
CA ASP A 40 2.48 2.73 11.00
C ASP A 40 3.48 2.11 10.01
N ARG A 41 3.13 0.97 9.44
CA ARG A 41 3.95 0.31 8.42
C ARG A 41 4.02 1.12 7.12
N MET A 42 2.89 1.65 6.65
CA MET A 42 2.86 2.53 5.47
C MET A 42 3.74 3.77 5.65
N GLU A 43 3.72 4.37 6.83
CA GLU A 43 4.56 5.54 7.13
C GLU A 43 6.05 5.19 7.12
N ALA A 44 6.44 4.07 7.74
CA ALA A 44 7.82 3.60 7.73
C ALA A 44 8.34 3.34 6.31
N ASP A 45 7.54 2.69 5.46
CA ASP A 45 7.93 2.44 4.07
C ASP A 45 8.03 3.74 3.25
N LEU A 46 7.14 4.72 3.47
CA LEU A 46 7.24 6.02 2.81
C LEU A 46 8.49 6.79 3.23
N GLU A 47 8.92 6.68 4.49
CA GLU A 47 10.16 7.28 4.97
C GLU A 47 11.38 6.60 4.32
N GLU A 48 11.39 5.27 4.23
CA GLU A 48 12.44 4.52 3.56
C GLU A 48 12.50 4.87 2.06
N TRP A 49 11.36 4.87 1.37
CA TRP A 49 11.27 5.26 -0.03
C TRP A 49 11.77 6.70 -0.25
N ALA A 50 11.39 7.63 0.61
CA ALA A 50 11.86 9.01 0.52
C ALA A 50 13.39 9.11 0.60
N ALA A 51 14.02 8.37 1.52
CA ALA A 51 15.46 8.35 1.65
C ALA A 51 16.16 7.80 0.40
N VAL A 52 15.64 6.69 -0.15
CA VAL A 52 16.18 6.04 -1.35
C VAL A 52 15.99 6.93 -2.59
N LEU A 53 14.80 7.53 -2.78
CA LEU A 53 14.51 8.39 -3.93
C LEU A 53 15.35 9.67 -3.90
N ASN A 54 15.55 10.29 -2.74
CA ASN A 54 16.38 11.49 -2.59
C ASN A 54 17.87 11.22 -2.89
N ALA A 55 18.34 9.99 -2.69
CA ALA A 55 19.72 9.60 -2.99
C ALA A 55 19.90 9.09 -4.44
N SER A 56 18.82 8.95 -5.19
CA SER A 56 18.83 8.32 -6.53
C SER A 56 19.32 9.28 -7.62
N ALA A 57 20.15 8.75 -8.52
CA ALA A 57 20.53 9.41 -9.77
C ALA A 57 19.58 9.12 -10.95
N ASP A 58 18.73 8.08 -10.86
CA ASP A 58 17.72 7.69 -11.85
C ASP A 58 16.38 7.43 -11.14
N LEU A 59 15.65 8.51 -10.87
CA LEU A 59 14.37 8.47 -10.16
C LEU A 59 13.37 7.47 -10.75
N PRO A 60 13.12 7.43 -12.10
CA PRO A 60 12.23 6.44 -12.70
C PRO A 60 12.65 4.98 -12.47
N ALA A 61 13.94 4.68 -12.59
CA ALA A 61 14.45 3.33 -12.40
C ALA A 61 14.31 2.89 -10.95
N THR A 62 14.71 3.73 -10.00
CA THR A 62 14.63 3.46 -8.56
C THR A 62 13.18 3.28 -8.12
N LEU A 63 12.27 4.15 -8.58
CA LEU A 63 10.86 4.04 -8.26
C LEU A 63 10.23 2.74 -8.80
N ALA A 64 10.63 2.30 -9.99
CA ALA A 64 10.19 1.03 -10.54
C ALA A 64 10.66 -0.17 -9.71
N GLU A 65 11.90 -0.15 -9.23
CA GLU A 65 12.48 -1.21 -8.38
C GLU A 65 11.77 -1.28 -7.03
N LEU A 66 11.60 -0.15 -6.36
CA LEU A 66 10.84 -0.08 -5.10
C LEU A 66 9.40 -0.59 -5.27
N THR A 67 8.75 -0.21 -6.38
CA THR A 67 7.38 -0.68 -6.68
C THR A 67 7.35 -2.20 -6.89
N ALA A 68 8.29 -2.77 -7.62
CA ALA A 68 8.36 -4.20 -7.84
C ALA A 68 8.61 -4.98 -6.55
N GLU A 69 9.50 -4.49 -5.68
CA GLU A 69 9.76 -5.06 -4.36
C GLU A 69 8.53 -4.99 -3.46
N TYR A 70 7.86 -3.85 -3.41
CA TYR A 70 6.62 -3.68 -2.66
C TYR A 70 5.53 -4.67 -3.09
N LEU A 71 5.36 -4.87 -4.39
CA LEU A 71 4.36 -5.78 -4.94
C LEU A 71 4.74 -7.26 -4.81
N ALA A 72 5.96 -7.59 -4.43
CA ALA A 72 6.35 -8.95 -4.09
C ALA A 72 5.63 -9.47 -2.84
N ASP A 73 5.27 -8.58 -1.89
CA ASP A 73 4.34 -8.91 -0.79
C ASP A 73 2.88 -8.83 -1.26
N ARG A 74 2.46 -9.87 -1.98
CA ARG A 74 1.10 -9.97 -2.53
C ARG A 74 0.01 -9.85 -1.45
N GLY A 75 0.25 -10.39 -0.26
CA GLY A 75 -0.73 -10.34 0.84
C GLY A 75 -1.01 -8.91 1.28
N ARG A 76 0.03 -8.11 1.36
CA ARG A 76 -0.03 -6.70 1.65
C ARG A 76 -0.75 -5.90 0.56
N ALA A 77 -0.37 -6.08 -0.69
CA ALA A 77 -0.99 -5.40 -1.82
C ALA A 77 -2.49 -5.69 -1.94
N LEU A 78 -2.92 -6.95 -1.65
CA LEU A 78 -4.33 -7.31 -1.56
C LEU A 78 -5.05 -6.59 -0.43
N LEU A 79 -4.46 -6.53 0.78
CA LEU A 79 -5.05 -5.84 1.93
C LEU A 79 -5.29 -4.36 1.64
N GLU A 80 -4.34 -3.70 1.00
CA GLU A 80 -4.48 -2.29 0.60
C GLU A 80 -5.56 -2.08 -0.46
N THR A 81 -5.62 -2.97 -1.46
CA THR A 81 -6.70 -2.93 -2.46
C THR A 81 -8.07 -3.12 -1.82
N GLU A 82 -8.20 -4.04 -0.85
CA GLU A 82 -9.44 -4.22 -0.08
C GLU A 82 -9.80 -2.96 0.72
N LEU A 83 -8.80 -2.26 1.28
CA LEU A 83 -9.01 -0.99 1.97
C LEU A 83 -9.54 0.09 1.02
N TYR A 84 -9.00 0.23 -0.21
CA TYR A 84 -9.51 1.14 -1.23
C TYR A 84 -10.98 0.87 -1.58
N VAL A 85 -11.31 -0.40 -1.82
CA VAL A 85 -12.69 -0.80 -2.13
C VAL A 85 -13.63 -0.54 -0.94
N ALA A 86 -13.17 -0.79 0.29
CA ALA A 86 -13.94 -0.49 1.50
C ALA A 86 -14.15 1.03 1.67
N ALA A 87 -13.12 1.85 1.44
CA ALA A 87 -13.17 3.31 1.56
C ALA A 87 -14.11 3.95 0.52
N ALA A 88 -14.25 3.35 -0.67
CA ALA A 88 -15.22 3.79 -1.66
C ALA A 88 -16.67 3.70 -1.15
N ARG A 89 -16.96 2.73 -0.28
CA ARG A 89 -18.28 2.49 0.32
C ARG A 89 -18.45 3.11 1.71
N ARG A 90 -17.34 3.40 2.41
CA ARG A 90 -17.29 3.90 3.78
C ARG A 90 -16.43 5.14 3.86
N PRO A 91 -17.05 6.35 3.86
CA PRO A 91 -16.31 7.61 3.87
C PRO A 91 -15.30 7.77 5.01
N GLU A 92 -15.58 7.17 6.16
CA GLU A 92 -14.69 7.19 7.34
C GLU A 92 -13.33 6.50 7.12
N LEU A 93 -13.23 5.59 6.14
CA LEU A 93 -11.97 4.92 5.79
C LEU A 93 -11.14 5.67 4.75
N ARG A 94 -11.70 6.69 4.09
CA ARG A 94 -11.01 7.44 3.03
C ARG A 94 -9.69 8.07 3.46
N PRO A 95 -9.60 8.73 4.65
CA PRO A 95 -8.33 9.32 5.08
C PRO A 95 -7.23 8.27 5.24
N LEU A 96 -7.59 7.05 5.65
CA LEU A 96 -6.64 5.95 5.79
C LEU A 96 -6.22 5.39 4.42
N ALA A 97 -7.20 5.15 3.53
CA ALA A 97 -6.93 4.62 2.20
C ALA A 97 -6.05 5.56 1.36
N MET A 98 -6.25 6.89 1.49
CA MET A 98 -5.49 7.87 0.71
C MET A 98 -4.08 8.14 1.27
N ARG A 99 -3.75 7.63 2.44
CA ARG A 99 -2.49 7.94 3.14
C ARG A 99 -1.25 7.54 2.35
N TRP A 100 -1.29 6.38 1.70
CA TRP A 100 -0.23 5.90 0.83
C TRP A 100 -0.08 6.77 -0.42
N ASP A 101 -1.16 7.04 -1.15
CA ASP A 101 -1.15 7.85 -2.37
C ASP A 101 -0.71 9.29 -2.12
N ASP A 102 -1.21 9.90 -1.05
CA ASP A 102 -0.82 11.25 -0.64
C ASP A 102 0.66 11.28 -0.22
N GLY A 103 1.11 10.23 0.47
CA GLY A 103 2.50 10.04 0.85
C GLY A 103 3.42 9.89 -0.37
N LEU A 104 3.07 9.01 -1.32
CA LEU A 104 3.80 8.85 -2.58
C LEU A 104 3.85 10.16 -3.37
N THR A 105 2.73 10.83 -3.53
CA THR A 105 2.67 12.12 -4.22
C THR A 105 3.63 13.13 -3.58
N ARG A 106 3.69 13.17 -2.26
CA ARG A 106 4.57 14.06 -1.51
C ARG A 106 6.06 13.73 -1.69
N ILE A 107 6.46 12.45 -1.55
CA ILE A 107 7.87 12.06 -1.65
C ILE A 107 8.39 12.15 -3.08
N ILE A 108 7.58 11.81 -4.09
CA ILE A 108 7.96 11.97 -5.51
C ILE A 108 8.01 13.45 -5.86
N GLY A 109 7.06 14.27 -5.39
CA GLY A 109 7.03 15.72 -5.61
C GLY A 109 8.18 16.49 -4.98
N ALA A 110 8.92 15.88 -4.03
CA ALA A 110 10.18 16.44 -3.53
C ALA A 110 11.34 16.30 -4.54
N CYS A 111 11.22 15.38 -5.51
CA CYS A 111 12.25 15.06 -6.50
C CYS A 111 11.83 15.37 -7.96
N ALA A 112 10.55 15.68 -8.20
CA ALA A 112 9.99 15.90 -9.53
C ALA A 112 8.88 16.98 -9.52
N ASP A 113 8.34 17.30 -10.71
CA ASP A 113 7.20 18.21 -10.81
C ASP A 113 5.97 17.67 -10.04
N PRO A 114 5.27 18.51 -9.25
CA PRO A 114 4.12 18.07 -8.45
C PRO A 114 2.96 17.45 -9.25
N ALA A 115 2.71 17.93 -10.48
CA ALA A 115 1.66 17.35 -11.32
C ALA A 115 2.08 15.97 -11.86
N ALA A 116 3.35 15.82 -12.24
CA ALA A 116 3.93 14.54 -12.61
C ALA A 116 3.91 13.55 -11.43
N ALA A 117 4.27 14.01 -10.22
CA ALA A 117 4.25 13.18 -9.00
C ALA A 117 2.86 12.59 -8.74
N ARG A 118 1.81 13.40 -8.85
CA ARG A 118 0.43 12.93 -8.69
C ARG A 118 0.02 11.94 -9.79
N ALA A 119 0.40 12.20 -11.04
CA ALA A 119 0.13 11.28 -12.14
C ALA A 119 0.81 9.92 -11.92
N VAL A 120 2.05 9.93 -11.43
CA VAL A 120 2.81 8.71 -11.09
C VAL A 120 2.15 7.96 -9.94
N ALA A 121 1.72 8.61 -8.87
CA ALA A 121 1.05 7.94 -7.75
C ALA A 121 -0.23 7.21 -8.22
N ILE A 122 -1.07 7.87 -9.02
CA ILE A 122 -2.27 7.27 -9.61
C ILE A 122 -1.90 6.09 -10.55
N PHE A 123 -0.87 6.25 -11.37
CA PHE A 123 -0.39 5.20 -12.26
C PHE A 123 0.09 3.97 -11.48
N LEU A 124 0.84 4.15 -10.39
CA LEU A 124 1.32 3.05 -9.55
C LEU A 124 0.18 2.31 -8.84
N CYS A 125 -0.87 3.02 -8.42
CA CYS A 125 -2.10 2.38 -7.93
C CYS A 125 -2.74 1.47 -8.99
N GLY A 126 -2.78 1.92 -10.25
CA GLY A 126 -3.21 1.10 -11.38
C GLY A 126 -2.31 -0.11 -11.63
N VAL A 127 -0.99 0.05 -11.56
CA VAL A 127 0.00 -1.03 -11.69
C VAL A 127 -0.23 -2.09 -10.62
N MET A 128 -0.43 -1.69 -9.36
CA MET A 128 -0.74 -2.60 -8.25
C MET A 128 -1.97 -3.44 -8.55
N LEU A 129 -3.08 -2.81 -8.89
CA LEU A 129 -4.33 -3.50 -9.20
C LEU A 129 -4.16 -4.46 -10.39
N TYR A 130 -3.46 -4.02 -11.43
CA TYR A 130 -3.19 -4.83 -12.63
C TYR A 130 -2.35 -6.08 -12.31
N ALA A 131 -1.28 -5.93 -11.54
CA ALA A 131 -0.42 -7.03 -11.11
C ALA A 131 -1.18 -8.06 -10.25
N LEU A 132 -2.04 -7.59 -9.35
CA LEU A 132 -2.87 -8.45 -8.51
C LEU A 132 -3.89 -9.26 -9.32
N VAL A 133 -4.54 -8.64 -10.31
CA VAL A 133 -5.57 -9.30 -11.12
C VAL A 133 -4.95 -10.30 -12.11
N ARG A 134 -3.79 -9.97 -12.67
CA ARG A 134 -3.08 -10.87 -13.58
C ARG A 134 -2.37 -12.02 -12.88
N ASP A 135 -2.08 -11.88 -11.59
CA ASP A 135 -1.30 -12.85 -10.83
C ASP A 135 0.11 -13.07 -11.41
N GLU A 136 0.69 -12.01 -11.95
CA GLU A 136 2.00 -12.00 -12.61
C GLU A 136 2.92 -10.97 -11.96
N PRO A 137 4.25 -11.20 -11.92
CA PRO A 137 5.20 -10.17 -11.53
C PRO A 137 5.11 -8.95 -12.44
N VAL A 138 5.46 -7.79 -11.89
CA VAL A 138 5.51 -6.55 -12.67
C VAL A 138 6.60 -6.65 -13.74
N ASP A 139 6.25 -6.28 -14.98
CA ASP A 139 7.22 -6.08 -16.05
C ASP A 139 8.08 -4.84 -15.76
N LEU A 140 9.22 -5.07 -15.11
CA LEU A 140 10.11 -4.00 -14.65
C LEU A 140 10.63 -3.09 -15.80
N PRO A 141 11.06 -3.61 -16.96
CA PRO A 141 11.40 -2.80 -18.13
C PRO A 141 10.27 -1.89 -18.61
N ALA A 142 9.06 -2.41 -18.73
CA ALA A 142 7.88 -1.64 -19.15
C ALA A 142 7.53 -0.57 -18.10
N LEU A 143 7.59 -0.90 -16.80
CA LEU A 143 7.34 0.03 -15.72
C LEU A 143 8.36 1.18 -15.72
N LYS A 144 9.66 0.88 -15.86
CA LYS A 144 10.73 1.91 -16.00
C LYS A 144 10.48 2.86 -17.16
N THR A 145 10.07 2.33 -18.30
CA THR A 145 9.77 3.14 -19.51
C THR A 145 8.57 4.06 -19.26
N SER A 146 7.50 3.54 -18.69
CA SER A 146 6.30 4.32 -18.38
C SER A 146 6.59 5.44 -17.37
N LEU A 147 7.34 5.15 -16.31
CA LEU A 147 7.72 6.13 -15.30
C LEU A 147 8.63 7.24 -15.88
N ARG A 148 9.54 6.91 -16.79
CA ARG A 148 10.33 7.93 -17.50
C ARG A 148 9.44 8.88 -18.28
N THR A 149 8.45 8.36 -18.98
CA THR A 149 7.51 9.17 -19.76
C THR A 149 6.65 10.09 -18.86
N LEU A 150 6.27 9.63 -17.69
CA LEU A 150 5.43 10.41 -16.76
C LEU A 150 6.22 11.47 -15.98
N LEU A 151 7.53 11.28 -15.81
CA LEU A 151 8.42 12.16 -15.04
C LEU A 151 9.22 13.14 -15.89
N THR A 152 9.01 13.13 -17.21
CA THR A 152 9.55 14.15 -18.16
C THR A 152 8.63 15.33 -18.27
#